data_c48994b7b0c662e2570e9fb3b5764d96
#
_entry.id   c48994b7b0c662e2570e9fb3b5764d96
#
_cell.length_a   1.000
_cell.length_b   1.000
_cell.length_c   1.000
_cell.angle_alpha   90.00
_cell.angle_beta   90.00
_cell.angle_gamma   90.00
#
_symmetry.space_group_name_H-M   'P 1'
#
loop_
_entity.id
_entity.type
_entity.pdbx_description
1 polymer ?
#
loop_
_entity_poly.entity_id
_entity_poly.type
_entity_poly.pdbx_seq_one_letter_code
_entity_poly.pdbx_strand_id
1 'polypeptide(L)'
;IQARPLGTADAVASASDVVGERPCLVLNSDNYYPVEAYRALVAMDGPGLVAFERDAMARLGNVPAERAGQLAVVRIGSDGHLLDVIEKPDEATLASLGSEVYLSMNCWRFDRTVLDACGRVAPSARGERELPDAVRLAQREGGTTFRVVRLKAGVLDLSSRSDVAGVARHLAGVEVRL
;
A
#
# COMPACT_ATOMS: atom_id res chain seq x y z
N ILE A 1 -19.94 -0.96 6.85
CA ILE A 1 -19.46 -2.27 7.36
C ILE A 1 -19.44 -3.24 6.20
N GLN A 2 -18.31 -3.87 5.97
CA GLN A 2 -18.18 -4.94 4.98
C GLN A 2 -18.92 -6.19 5.50
N ALA A 3 -20.01 -6.58 4.85
CA ALA A 3 -20.86 -7.69 5.32
C ALA A 3 -20.20 -9.08 5.09
N ARG A 4 -19.31 -9.19 4.09
CA ARG A 4 -18.52 -10.38 3.76
C ARG A 4 -17.12 -9.95 3.34
N PRO A 5 -16.06 -10.73 3.63
CA PRO A 5 -14.70 -10.41 3.20
C PRO A 5 -14.54 -10.69 1.69
N LEU A 6 -14.89 -9.72 0.87
CA LEU A 6 -14.83 -9.81 -0.59
C LEU A 6 -13.55 -9.18 -1.19
N GLY A 7 -12.56 -8.91 -0.37
CA GLY A 7 -11.26 -8.38 -0.78
C GLY A 7 -11.01 -6.93 -0.33
N THR A 8 -9.80 -6.45 -0.56
CA THR A 8 -9.31 -5.16 -0.06
C THR A 8 -9.98 -3.96 -0.72
N ALA A 9 -10.27 -4.03 -2.02
CA ALA A 9 -11.01 -2.96 -2.70
C ALA A 9 -12.47 -2.87 -2.20
N ASP A 10 -13.12 -4.01 -1.92
CA ASP A 10 -14.47 -4.03 -1.37
C ASP A 10 -14.51 -3.42 0.04
N ALA A 11 -13.48 -3.69 0.85
CA ALA A 11 -13.34 -3.06 2.17
C ALA A 11 -13.25 -1.53 2.06
N VAL A 12 -12.45 -1.03 1.11
CA VAL A 12 -12.32 0.42 0.85
C VAL A 12 -13.63 1.01 0.33
N ALA A 13 -14.29 0.36 -0.63
CA ALA A 13 -15.58 0.78 -1.17
C ALA A 13 -16.66 0.88 -0.08
N SER A 14 -16.63 0.00 0.92
CA SER A 14 -17.56 0.02 2.07
C SER A 14 -17.47 1.30 2.92
N ALA A 15 -16.42 2.09 2.78
CA ALA A 15 -16.24 3.36 3.47
C ALA A 15 -16.69 4.59 2.64
N SER A 16 -17.08 4.41 1.38
CA SER A 16 -17.34 5.50 0.43
C SER A 16 -18.38 6.52 0.93
N ASP A 17 -19.47 6.05 1.55
CA ASP A 17 -20.51 6.94 2.07
C ASP A 17 -20.02 7.80 3.24
N VAL A 18 -19.11 7.27 4.07
CA VAL A 18 -18.53 8.00 5.22
C VAL A 18 -17.49 9.00 4.74
N VAL A 19 -16.70 8.62 3.76
CA VAL A 19 -15.64 9.47 3.19
C VAL A 19 -16.24 10.61 2.35
N GLY A 20 -17.28 10.33 1.55
CA GLY A 20 -17.90 11.28 0.63
C GLY A 20 -16.93 11.72 -0.46
N GLU A 21 -16.88 13.02 -0.72
CA GLU A 21 -16.01 13.61 -1.75
C GLU A 21 -14.59 13.97 -1.24
N ARG A 22 -14.32 13.74 0.03
CA ARG A 22 -13.02 14.09 0.62
C ARG A 22 -11.96 13.08 0.25
N PRO A 23 -10.70 13.52 0.09
CA PRO A 23 -9.58 12.56 0.02
C PRO A 23 -9.44 11.80 1.34
N CYS A 24 -9.01 10.54 1.25
CA CYS A 24 -8.79 9.69 2.43
C CYS A 24 -7.45 8.95 2.34
N LEU A 25 -6.98 8.51 3.50
CA LEU A 25 -5.84 7.60 3.59
C LEU A 25 -6.37 6.17 3.75
N VAL A 26 -5.77 5.26 3.00
CA VAL A 26 -6.06 3.82 3.06
C VAL A 26 -4.79 3.09 3.49
N LEU A 27 -4.89 2.37 4.59
CA LEU A 27 -3.78 1.77 5.30
C LEU A 27 -4.16 0.38 5.79
N ASN A 28 -3.20 -0.53 5.87
CA ASN A 28 -3.41 -1.80 6.56
C ASN A 28 -3.50 -1.56 8.07
N SER A 29 -4.45 -2.20 8.74
CA SER A 29 -4.68 -2.04 10.19
C SER A 29 -3.65 -2.78 11.05
N ASP A 30 -2.92 -3.72 10.47
CA ASP A 30 -1.88 -4.53 11.10
C ASP A 30 -0.46 -4.03 10.84
N ASN A 31 -0.33 -2.84 10.23
CA ASN A 31 0.95 -2.21 9.96
C ASN A 31 1.15 -0.95 10.81
N TYR A 32 2.34 -0.79 11.36
CA TYR A 32 2.77 0.47 11.96
C TYR A 32 3.72 1.18 10.99
N TYR A 33 3.26 2.29 10.45
CA TYR A 33 4.01 3.09 9.47
C TYR A 33 4.79 4.21 10.14
N PRO A 34 5.94 4.61 9.57
CA PRO A 34 6.67 5.78 10.04
C PRO A 34 5.86 7.06 9.82
N VAL A 35 6.01 8.04 10.70
CA VAL A 35 5.27 9.32 10.66
C VAL A 35 5.47 10.07 9.33
N GLU A 36 6.66 9.93 8.74
CA GLU A 36 7.00 10.52 7.44
C GLU A 36 6.09 10.01 6.31
N ALA A 37 5.62 8.76 6.38
CA ALA A 37 4.69 8.20 5.40
C ALA A 37 3.33 8.92 5.46
N TYR A 38 2.79 9.15 6.65
CA TYR A 38 1.54 9.90 6.83
C TYR A 38 1.69 11.35 6.36
N ARG A 39 2.79 12.02 6.72
CA ARG A 39 3.08 13.40 6.29
C ARG A 39 3.17 13.49 4.77
N ALA A 40 3.82 12.52 4.13
CA ALA A 40 3.93 12.46 2.68
C ALA A 40 2.55 12.32 2.02
N LEU A 41 1.70 11.40 2.50
CA LEU A 41 0.35 11.21 1.97
C LEU A 41 -0.54 12.45 2.15
N VAL A 42 -0.48 13.09 3.32
CA VAL A 42 -1.28 14.31 3.60
C VAL A 42 -0.84 15.47 2.72
N ALA A 43 0.45 15.60 2.43
CA ALA A 43 1.01 16.67 1.61
C ALA A 43 0.80 16.48 0.09
N MET A 44 0.30 15.32 -0.35
CA MET A 44 0.06 15.10 -1.78
C MET A 44 -1.13 15.91 -2.29
N ASP A 45 -1.01 16.40 -3.52
CA ASP A 45 -2.12 16.88 -4.32
C ASP A 45 -2.63 15.71 -5.20
N GLY A 46 -3.79 15.14 -4.84
CA GLY A 46 -4.38 14.01 -5.57
C GLY A 46 -3.97 12.63 -5.06
N PRO A 47 -4.39 11.56 -5.81
CA PRO A 47 -4.13 10.18 -5.41
C PRO A 47 -2.66 9.80 -5.51
N GLY A 48 -2.24 8.87 -4.66
CA GLY A 48 -0.87 8.39 -4.67
C GLY A 48 -0.58 7.37 -3.59
N LEU A 49 0.68 6.96 -3.48
CA LEU A 49 1.14 6.03 -2.47
C LEU A 49 2.53 6.38 -1.97
N VAL A 50 2.83 5.87 -0.78
CA VAL A 50 4.20 5.73 -0.31
C VAL A 50 4.69 4.33 -0.65
N ALA A 51 5.80 4.25 -1.35
CA ALA A 51 6.50 3.02 -1.68
C ALA A 51 7.79 2.94 -0.86
N PHE A 52 8.00 1.80 -0.20
CA PHE A 52 9.10 1.59 0.74
C PHE A 52 10.24 0.84 0.07
N GLU A 53 11.46 1.36 0.20
CA GLU A 53 12.64 0.69 -0.33
C GLU A 53 12.87 -0.65 0.40
N ARG A 54 13.03 -1.73 -0.38
CA ARG A 54 13.09 -3.10 0.12
C ARG A 54 14.18 -3.32 1.18
N ASP A 55 15.40 -2.82 0.93
CA ASP A 55 16.53 -3.04 1.81
C ASP A 55 16.42 -2.21 3.10
N ALA A 56 15.85 -1.02 3.01
CA ALA A 56 15.54 -0.21 4.19
C ALA A 56 14.43 -0.88 5.04
N MET A 57 13.39 -1.43 4.40
CA MET A 57 12.35 -2.19 5.10
C MET A 57 12.93 -3.38 5.88
N ALA A 58 13.81 -4.17 5.26
CA ALA A 58 14.44 -5.31 5.93
C ALA A 58 15.35 -4.89 7.08
N ARG A 59 16.04 -3.75 6.97
CA ARG A 59 16.98 -3.24 7.98
C ARG A 59 16.30 -2.49 9.13
N LEU A 60 15.26 -1.72 8.85
CA LEU A 60 14.63 -0.77 9.77
C LEU A 60 13.25 -1.22 10.27
N GLY A 61 12.65 -2.23 9.64
CA GLY A 61 11.39 -2.84 10.02
C GLY A 61 11.56 -4.22 10.64
N ASN A 62 10.48 -4.98 10.68
CA ASN A 62 10.48 -6.37 11.15
C ASN A 62 10.19 -7.39 10.04
N VAL A 63 10.15 -6.95 8.78
CA VAL A 63 9.91 -7.82 7.62
C VAL A 63 11.24 -8.39 7.13
N PRO A 64 11.50 -9.70 7.27
CA PRO A 64 12.74 -10.30 6.80
C PRO A 64 12.88 -10.18 5.28
N ALA A 65 14.12 -10.19 4.78
CA ALA A 65 14.43 -10.02 3.37
C ALA A 65 13.72 -11.07 2.47
N GLU A 66 13.63 -12.32 2.94
CA GLU A 66 12.94 -13.41 2.23
C GLU A 66 11.45 -13.13 2.08
N ARG A 67 10.82 -12.57 3.11
CA ARG A 67 9.40 -12.19 3.10
C ARG A 67 9.18 -10.91 2.29
N ALA A 68 10.11 -9.97 2.33
CA ALA A 68 10.06 -8.76 1.52
C ALA A 68 10.01 -9.07 0.01
N GLY A 69 10.67 -10.15 -0.44
CA GLY A 69 10.58 -10.64 -1.82
C GLY A 69 9.22 -11.19 -2.24
N GLN A 70 8.30 -11.41 -1.28
CA GLN A 70 6.93 -11.89 -1.55
C GLN A 70 5.89 -10.77 -1.53
N LEU A 71 6.29 -9.57 -1.12
CA LEU A 71 5.43 -8.39 -1.10
C LEU A 71 5.24 -7.83 -2.51
N ALA A 72 4.14 -7.08 -2.69
CA ALA A 72 3.89 -6.40 -3.95
C ALA A 72 4.96 -5.36 -4.25
N VAL A 73 5.50 -5.37 -5.48
CA VAL A 73 6.46 -4.37 -5.95
C VAL A 73 5.78 -3.25 -6.71
N VAL A 74 6.33 -2.05 -6.58
CA VAL A 74 5.84 -0.84 -7.22
C VAL A 74 6.70 -0.50 -8.43
N ARG A 75 6.11 -0.51 -9.63
CA ARG A 75 6.74 0.01 -10.84
C ARG A 75 6.49 1.50 -10.94
N ILE A 76 7.58 2.26 -11.01
CA ILE A 76 7.55 3.73 -10.98
C ILE A 76 8.09 4.25 -12.31
N GLY A 77 7.34 5.16 -12.93
CA GLY A 77 7.78 5.86 -14.14
C GLY A 77 8.91 6.85 -13.86
N SER A 78 9.59 7.28 -14.92
CA SER A 78 10.65 8.29 -14.84
C SER A 78 10.13 9.66 -14.36
N ASP A 79 8.83 9.90 -14.50
CA ASP A 79 8.11 11.08 -14.04
C ASP A 79 7.67 11.01 -12.55
N GLY A 80 7.96 9.90 -11.88
CA GLY A 80 7.60 9.67 -10.47
C GLY A 80 6.17 9.19 -10.24
N HIS A 81 5.44 8.81 -11.31
CA HIS A 81 4.10 8.26 -11.19
C HIS A 81 4.10 6.73 -11.19
N LEU A 82 3.05 6.17 -10.62
CA LEU A 82 2.81 4.73 -10.58
C LEU A 82 2.52 4.21 -11.98
N LEU A 83 3.30 3.24 -12.43
CA LEU A 83 3.00 2.45 -13.61
C LEU A 83 2.17 1.21 -13.25
N ASP A 84 2.54 0.50 -12.20
CA ASP A 84 1.85 -0.72 -11.77
C ASP A 84 2.24 -1.14 -10.34
N VAL A 85 1.38 -1.96 -9.72
CA VAL A 85 1.66 -2.71 -8.50
C VAL A 85 1.58 -4.19 -8.83
N ILE A 86 2.69 -4.90 -8.73
CA ILE A 86 2.79 -6.31 -9.12
C ILE A 86 2.82 -7.17 -7.86
N GLU A 87 1.74 -7.90 -7.64
CA GLU A 87 1.63 -8.88 -6.57
C GLU A 87 2.51 -10.10 -6.88
N LYS A 88 3.20 -10.62 -5.86
CA LYS A 88 4.03 -11.83 -5.94
C LYS A 88 4.92 -11.85 -7.19
N PRO A 89 5.83 -10.85 -7.33
CA PRO A 89 6.70 -10.76 -8.49
C PRO A 89 7.57 -12.01 -8.61
N ASP A 90 7.79 -12.47 -9.84
CA ASP A 90 8.79 -13.48 -10.13
C ASP A 90 10.22 -12.89 -10.19
N GLU A 91 11.22 -13.75 -10.24
CA GLU A 91 12.62 -13.34 -10.28
C GLU A 91 12.94 -12.47 -11.51
N ALA A 92 12.33 -12.74 -12.65
CA ALA A 92 12.52 -11.95 -13.87
C ALA A 92 11.99 -10.52 -13.70
N THR A 93 10.80 -10.40 -13.09
CA THR A 93 10.22 -9.10 -12.73
C THR A 93 11.12 -8.33 -11.76
N LEU A 94 11.59 -8.98 -10.68
CA LEU A 94 12.49 -8.36 -9.72
C LEU A 94 13.80 -7.91 -10.37
N ALA A 95 14.39 -8.73 -11.21
CA ALA A 95 15.62 -8.39 -11.96
C ALA A 95 15.41 -7.17 -12.88
N SER A 96 14.24 -7.05 -13.50
CA SER A 96 13.90 -5.92 -14.39
C SER A 96 13.79 -4.57 -13.68
N LEU A 97 13.56 -4.57 -12.37
CA LEU A 97 13.41 -3.35 -11.56
C LEU A 97 14.76 -2.71 -11.16
N GLY A 98 15.87 -3.41 -11.41
CA GLY A 98 17.21 -2.93 -11.06
C GLY A 98 17.55 -3.07 -9.57
N SER A 99 18.47 -2.25 -9.09
CA SER A 99 19.00 -2.35 -7.73
C SER A 99 18.08 -1.73 -6.65
N GLU A 100 17.30 -0.70 -7.00
CA GLU A 100 16.37 -0.06 -6.06
C GLU A 100 14.96 -0.60 -6.28
N VAL A 101 14.55 -1.57 -5.46
CA VAL A 101 13.20 -2.15 -5.47
C VAL A 101 12.36 -1.47 -4.41
N TYR A 102 11.16 -1.01 -4.80
CA TYR A 102 10.20 -0.39 -3.91
C TYR A 102 8.97 -1.30 -3.73
N LEU A 103 8.53 -1.42 -2.50
CA LEU A 103 7.44 -2.31 -2.07
C LEU A 103 6.19 -1.50 -1.73
N SER A 104 5.03 -2.07 -2.03
CA SER A 104 3.75 -1.58 -1.55
C SER A 104 3.41 -2.23 -0.22
N MET A 105 3.10 -1.37 0.77
CA MET A 105 2.56 -1.78 2.06
C MET A 105 1.13 -1.26 2.24
N ASN A 106 0.40 -1.05 1.15
CA ASN A 106 -0.94 -0.45 1.16
C ASN A 106 -1.01 0.90 1.90
N CYS A 107 -0.06 1.76 1.64
CA CYS A 107 0.03 3.09 2.21
C CYS A 107 -0.39 4.13 1.14
N TRP A 108 -1.70 4.40 1.03
CA TRP A 108 -2.31 5.12 -0.07
C TRP A 108 -3.02 6.40 0.35
N ARG A 109 -3.07 7.36 -0.56
CA ARG A 109 -4.05 8.46 -0.56
C ARG A 109 -4.97 8.27 -1.75
N PHE A 110 -6.27 8.24 -1.52
CA PHE A 110 -7.31 8.11 -2.53
C PHE A 110 -8.22 9.33 -2.54
N ASP A 111 -8.80 9.57 -3.69
CA ASP A 111 -9.91 10.49 -3.90
C ASP A 111 -11.19 9.72 -4.27
N ARG A 112 -12.25 10.44 -4.57
CA ARG A 112 -13.54 9.86 -4.95
C ARG A 112 -13.44 8.94 -6.17
N THR A 113 -12.65 9.30 -7.18
CA THR A 113 -12.48 8.50 -8.41
C THR A 113 -11.95 7.10 -8.11
N VAL A 114 -10.97 7.00 -7.19
CA VAL A 114 -10.41 5.70 -6.77
C VAL A 114 -11.40 4.91 -5.92
N LEU A 115 -12.16 5.57 -5.04
CA LEU A 115 -13.22 4.92 -4.25
C LEU A 115 -14.30 4.32 -5.15
N ASP A 116 -14.71 5.05 -6.19
CA ASP A 116 -15.68 4.56 -7.18
C ASP A 116 -15.13 3.37 -7.97
N ALA A 117 -13.84 3.38 -8.33
CA ALA A 117 -13.18 2.25 -8.97
C ALA A 117 -13.15 1.02 -8.05
N CYS A 118 -12.92 1.20 -6.73
CA CYS A 118 -13.01 0.12 -5.75
C CYS A 118 -14.38 -0.56 -5.71
N GLY A 119 -15.46 0.21 -5.90
CA GLY A 119 -16.82 -0.31 -5.96
C GLY A 119 -17.15 -1.08 -7.25
N ARG A 120 -16.45 -0.76 -8.35
CA ARG A 120 -16.72 -1.30 -9.69
C ARG A 120 -15.77 -2.41 -10.14
N VAL A 121 -14.61 -2.57 -9.49
CA VAL A 121 -13.64 -3.59 -9.89
C VAL A 121 -14.24 -4.99 -9.82
N ALA A 122 -14.00 -5.78 -10.87
CA ALA A 122 -14.44 -7.17 -10.93
C ALA A 122 -13.62 -8.04 -9.96
N PRO A 123 -14.21 -9.12 -9.43
CA PRO A 123 -13.46 -10.09 -8.64
C PRO A 123 -12.32 -10.72 -9.46
N SER A 124 -11.16 -10.91 -8.83
CA SER A 124 -10.03 -11.67 -9.39
C SER A 124 -10.34 -13.16 -9.53
N ALA A 125 -9.42 -13.93 -10.08
CA ALA A 125 -9.53 -15.39 -10.15
C ALA A 125 -9.69 -16.06 -8.76
N ARG A 126 -9.33 -15.35 -7.67
CA ARG A 126 -9.55 -15.80 -6.29
C ARG A 126 -10.95 -15.48 -5.76
N GLY A 127 -11.78 -14.79 -6.54
CA GLY A 127 -13.11 -14.32 -6.13
C GLY A 127 -13.08 -13.06 -5.27
N GLU A 128 -11.93 -12.39 -5.15
CA GLU A 128 -11.73 -11.20 -4.34
C GLU A 128 -11.56 -9.93 -5.20
N ARG A 129 -12.12 -8.83 -4.75
CA ARG A 129 -11.88 -7.49 -5.33
C ARG A 129 -10.60 -6.92 -4.72
N GLU A 130 -9.55 -6.88 -5.53
CA GLU A 130 -8.23 -6.52 -5.06
C GLU A 130 -7.93 -5.04 -5.29
N LEU A 131 -7.24 -4.43 -4.32
CA LEU A 131 -6.93 -2.99 -4.38
C LEU A 131 -6.04 -2.62 -5.56
N PRO A 132 -5.00 -3.39 -5.94
CA PRO A 132 -4.23 -3.11 -7.15
C PRO A 132 -5.07 -3.10 -8.43
N ASP A 133 -6.09 -3.97 -8.52
CA ASP A 133 -6.97 -4.00 -9.69
C ASP A 133 -7.89 -2.77 -9.76
N ALA A 134 -8.36 -2.27 -8.60
CA ALA A 134 -9.10 -1.01 -8.54
C ALA A 134 -8.23 0.19 -8.93
N VAL A 135 -6.97 0.21 -8.52
CA VAL A 135 -5.99 1.24 -8.93
C VAL A 135 -5.79 1.20 -10.44
N ARG A 136 -5.57 0.02 -11.03
CA ARG A 136 -5.47 -0.14 -12.50
C ARG A 136 -6.74 0.30 -13.22
N LEU A 137 -7.92 0.03 -12.63
CA LEU A 137 -9.20 0.47 -13.20
C LEU A 137 -9.30 2.00 -13.23
N ALA A 138 -8.95 2.67 -12.11
CA ALA A 138 -8.93 4.13 -12.03
C ALA A 138 -7.96 4.77 -13.04
N GLN A 139 -6.78 4.15 -13.26
CA GLN A 139 -5.83 4.59 -14.26
C GLN A 139 -6.41 4.49 -15.69
N ARG A 140 -7.00 3.33 -16.04
CA ARG A 140 -7.49 3.06 -17.40
C ARG A 140 -8.74 3.84 -17.77
N GLU A 141 -9.72 3.92 -16.88
CA GLU A 141 -11.02 4.52 -17.18
C GLU A 141 -11.10 5.99 -16.79
N GLY A 142 -10.46 6.37 -15.69
CA GLY A 142 -10.50 7.72 -15.15
C GLY A 142 -9.31 8.60 -15.56
N GLY A 143 -8.30 8.06 -16.24
CA GLY A 143 -7.06 8.77 -16.50
C GLY A 143 -6.32 9.20 -15.22
N THR A 144 -6.65 8.56 -14.10
CA THR A 144 -6.07 8.90 -12.80
C THR A 144 -4.58 8.59 -12.78
N THR A 145 -3.78 9.58 -12.45
CA THR A 145 -2.34 9.40 -12.21
C THR A 145 -2.08 9.31 -10.71
N PHE A 146 -1.28 8.34 -10.29
CA PHE A 146 -0.92 8.14 -8.88
C PHE A 146 0.51 8.60 -8.66
N ARG A 147 0.70 9.58 -7.79
CA ARG A 147 2.04 10.01 -7.38
C ARG A 147 2.67 8.96 -6.46
N VAL A 148 3.97 8.68 -6.66
CA VAL A 148 4.72 7.79 -5.78
C VAL A 148 5.74 8.56 -4.97
N VAL A 149 5.65 8.49 -3.65
CA VAL A 149 6.71 8.94 -2.76
C VAL A 149 7.56 7.75 -2.37
N ARG A 150 8.85 7.82 -2.73
CA ARG A 150 9.84 6.81 -2.38
C ARG A 150 10.37 7.08 -0.99
N LEU A 151 10.26 6.09 -0.10
CA LEU A 151 10.68 6.24 1.30
C LEU A 151 11.66 5.14 1.70
N LYS A 152 12.83 5.53 2.23
CA LYS A 152 13.83 4.62 2.80
C LYS A 152 13.57 4.50 4.32
N ALA A 153 12.55 3.73 4.69
CA ALA A 153 12.11 3.54 6.07
C ALA A 153 11.60 2.11 6.31
N GLY A 154 11.51 1.71 7.57
CA GLY A 154 10.90 0.45 7.98
C GLY A 154 9.41 0.62 8.23
N VAL A 155 8.65 -0.44 7.94
CA VAL A 155 7.27 -0.63 8.39
C VAL A 155 7.28 -1.82 9.33
N LEU A 156 6.55 -1.74 10.46
CA LEU A 156 6.36 -2.90 11.31
C LEU A 156 5.05 -3.57 10.89
N ASP A 157 5.15 -4.85 10.59
CA ASP A 157 4.06 -5.68 10.11
C ASP A 157 3.70 -6.74 11.16
N LEU A 158 2.43 -6.81 11.54
CA LEU A 158 1.89 -7.71 12.56
C LEU A 158 0.95 -8.74 11.92
N SER A 159 1.36 -9.37 10.82
CA SER A 159 0.54 -10.34 10.10
C SER A 159 0.44 -11.71 10.80
N SER A 160 1.32 -12.01 11.73
CA SER A 160 1.34 -13.29 12.45
C SER A 160 1.68 -13.14 13.92
N ARG A 161 1.36 -14.18 14.73
CA ARG A 161 1.73 -14.21 16.15
C ARG A 161 3.25 -14.17 16.37
N SER A 162 4.04 -14.69 15.44
CA SER A 162 5.50 -14.64 15.51
C SER A 162 6.07 -13.22 15.39
N ASP A 163 5.33 -12.30 14.78
CA ASP A 163 5.77 -10.91 14.62
C ASP A 163 5.66 -10.09 15.90
N VAL A 164 4.81 -10.51 16.86
CA VAL A 164 4.51 -9.76 18.10
C VAL A 164 5.78 -9.39 18.88
N ALA A 165 6.67 -10.35 19.09
CA ALA A 165 7.90 -10.10 19.86
C ALA A 165 8.85 -9.12 19.13
N GLY A 166 8.89 -9.18 17.80
CA GLY A 166 9.65 -8.27 16.95
C GLY A 166 9.10 -6.85 17.02
N VAL A 167 7.80 -6.70 16.79
CA VAL A 167 7.09 -5.42 16.84
C VAL A 167 7.22 -4.79 18.25
N ALA A 168 7.00 -5.57 19.31
CA ALA A 168 7.12 -5.08 20.68
C ALA A 168 8.52 -4.53 20.98
N ARG A 169 9.60 -5.16 20.49
CA ARG A 169 10.96 -4.63 20.64
C ARG A 169 11.18 -3.31 19.94
N HIS A 170 10.64 -3.14 18.72
CA HIS A 170 10.75 -1.88 17.97
C HIS A 170 9.96 -0.75 18.61
N LEU A 171 8.83 -1.08 19.24
CA LEU A 171 7.98 -0.09 19.92
C LEU A 171 8.34 0.14 21.38
N ALA A 172 9.36 -0.55 21.91
CA ALA A 172 9.84 -0.35 23.28
C ALA A 172 10.31 1.11 23.45
N GLY A 173 9.68 1.84 24.36
CA GLY A 173 9.97 3.26 24.62
C GLY A 173 9.24 4.26 23.70
N VAL A 174 8.41 3.80 22.76
CA VAL A 174 7.52 4.68 22.01
C VAL A 174 6.33 5.06 22.90
N GLU A 175 6.24 6.35 23.24
CA GLU A 175 5.10 6.89 23.98
C GLU A 175 3.97 7.24 23.01
N VAL A 176 2.81 6.60 23.19
CA VAL A 176 1.59 6.96 22.43
C VAL A 176 0.87 8.06 23.18
N ARG A 177 0.74 9.24 22.56
CA ARG A 177 -0.11 10.33 23.06
C ARG A 177 -1.37 10.38 22.20
N LEU A 178 -2.51 10.17 22.86
CA LEU A 178 -3.85 10.29 22.26
C LEU A 178 -4.34 11.75 22.34
#